data_f7786a436a39b66de81bb6fadefb0ac5
#
_entry.id   f7786a436a39b66de81bb6fadefb0ac5
#
_cell.length_a   1.000
_cell.length_b   1.000
_cell.length_c   1.000
_cell.angle_alpha   90.00
_cell.angle_beta   90.00
_cell.angle_gamma   90.00
#
_symmetry.space_group_name_H-M   'P 1'
#
loop_
_entity.id
_entity.type
_entity.pdbx_description
1 polymer ?
#
loop_
_entity_poly.entity_id
_entity_poly.type
_entity_poly.pdbx_seq_one_letter_code
_entity_poly.pdbx_strand_id
1 'polypeptide(L)'
;MGNLKVHDKLDIQAGGQVEVLDEFGSGGQGTVYKVSYNGKTYALKWYHPGVFKGKENDFYKNLENNISNGAPTDAFLWPKAITKVYNDQFGYLMDVRPSGYEELTNFFVGGRKQKQARFKSFYALCTAAINIIEAFRALHNNGYSYQDINNGNFFINPENGDVLICDNDNVSPFGTNLGIMGKQRWMAPEIVMGKNDPDKNSDRFSLAVVLFRLLFINHPLEGRYSTPPCMTKELEQKYYGSAPIFVYDPTTSENRPIPGTDHNLKLFWNVYPDYVKDAFIRAFSHDVMMKQKPRILEKEWMDIFIRLRTEIGRCPYCGQETFYTFKGSHDIPCMECGKKIPIKCSANQKSDSAYLPRLENQFVDSGQLSGRYPHTGSRSSEESERSETTWPPKPQPAHLERKSARWFSASPATTASCTRSRWI
;
A
#
# COMPACT_ATOMS: atom_id res chain seq x y z
N MET A 1 35.21 3.62 -4.17
CA MET A 1 35.00 4.74 -3.23
C MET A 1 34.25 4.18 -2.03
N GLY A 2 34.56 4.56 -0.80
CA GLY A 2 33.69 4.29 0.35
C GLY A 2 32.45 5.19 0.34
N ASN A 3 31.91 5.49 1.52
CA ASN A 3 30.87 6.50 1.67
C ASN A 3 31.36 7.86 1.16
N LEU A 4 30.46 8.59 0.49
CA LEU A 4 30.75 9.96 0.02
C LEU A 4 30.86 10.91 1.22
N LYS A 5 31.64 11.98 1.03
CA LYS A 5 31.80 13.06 2.01
C LYS A 5 31.14 14.33 1.50
N VAL A 6 30.79 15.22 2.41
CA VAL A 6 30.34 16.57 2.05
C VAL A 6 31.39 17.25 1.16
N HIS A 7 30.92 17.92 0.11
CA HIS A 7 31.68 18.52 -0.99
C HIS A 7 32.29 17.56 -2.01
N ASP A 8 32.12 16.25 -1.89
CA ASP A 8 32.45 15.34 -2.98
C ASP A 8 31.63 15.68 -4.23
N LYS A 9 32.27 15.59 -5.40
CA LYS A 9 31.66 15.86 -6.69
C LYS A 9 31.63 14.59 -7.54
N LEU A 10 30.50 14.32 -8.15
CA LEU A 10 30.30 13.16 -9.03
C LEU A 10 29.74 13.63 -10.37
N ASP A 11 30.26 13.09 -11.46
CA ASP A 11 29.72 13.34 -12.78
C ASP A 11 28.37 12.62 -12.99
N ILE A 12 27.45 13.30 -13.60
CA ILE A 12 26.20 12.72 -14.08
C ILE A 12 26.41 12.23 -15.53
N GLN A 13 25.82 11.08 -15.87
CA GLN A 13 25.98 10.48 -17.19
C GLN A 13 25.47 11.43 -18.30
N ALA A 14 24.33 12.07 -18.10
CA ALA A 14 23.76 13.04 -19.03
C ALA A 14 24.48 14.39 -19.06
N GLY A 15 25.54 14.56 -18.27
CA GLY A 15 26.35 15.77 -18.17
C GLY A 15 26.15 16.55 -16.86
N GLY A 16 27.12 17.40 -16.54
CA GLY A 16 27.15 18.15 -15.30
C GLY A 16 27.66 17.33 -14.11
N GLN A 17 27.77 18.00 -12.96
CA GLN A 17 28.26 17.41 -11.71
C GLN A 17 27.25 17.65 -10.58
N VAL A 18 27.10 16.68 -9.70
CA VAL A 18 26.44 16.84 -8.40
C VAL A 18 27.48 17.12 -7.33
N GLU A 19 27.12 17.94 -6.37
CA GLU A 19 27.91 18.19 -5.15
C GLU A 19 27.14 17.69 -3.94
N VAL A 20 27.79 16.87 -3.10
CA VAL A 20 27.23 16.35 -1.84
C VAL A 20 27.16 17.46 -0.81
N LEU A 21 25.97 17.71 -0.27
CA LEU A 21 25.73 18.75 0.74
C LEU A 21 25.60 18.17 2.15
N ASP A 22 24.96 16.98 2.29
CA ASP A 22 24.67 16.38 3.58
C ASP A 22 24.30 14.90 3.40
N GLU A 23 24.24 14.12 4.48
CA GLU A 23 23.74 12.75 4.48
C GLU A 23 22.34 12.69 5.09
N PHE A 24 21.37 12.12 4.36
CA PHE A 24 20.04 11.89 4.89
C PHE A 24 19.93 10.59 5.71
N GLY A 25 20.70 9.57 5.34
CA GLY A 25 20.73 8.29 6.04
C GLY A 25 21.28 7.15 5.20
N SER A 26 21.60 6.03 5.87
CA SER A 26 22.16 4.84 5.25
C SER A 26 21.29 3.62 5.50
N GLY A 27 21.10 2.77 4.48
CA GLY A 27 20.35 1.54 4.51
C GLY A 27 21.14 0.34 3.99
N GLY A 28 20.48 -0.79 3.81
CA GLY A 28 21.13 -2.04 3.38
C GLY A 28 21.74 -2.00 1.98
N GLN A 29 21.14 -1.26 1.05
CA GLN A 29 21.59 -1.18 -0.34
C GLN A 29 22.51 0.01 -0.61
N GLY A 30 22.41 1.08 0.15
CA GLY A 30 23.12 2.32 -0.13
C GLY A 30 22.88 3.40 0.91
N THR A 31 23.55 4.52 0.70
CA THR A 31 23.40 5.74 1.51
C THR A 31 22.71 6.82 0.67
N VAL A 32 21.77 7.52 1.27
CA VAL A 32 21.04 8.63 0.61
C VAL A 32 21.64 9.95 1.08
N TYR A 33 22.08 10.76 0.11
CA TYR A 33 22.68 12.06 0.34
C TYR A 33 21.78 13.18 -0.19
N LYS A 34 21.83 14.32 0.49
CA LYS A 34 21.37 15.59 -0.04
C LYS A 34 22.42 16.14 -0.99
N VAL A 35 22.07 16.47 -2.22
CA VAL A 35 23.00 16.96 -3.23
C VAL A 35 22.46 18.18 -3.96
N SER A 36 23.39 18.99 -4.51
CA SER A 36 23.07 20.06 -5.45
C SER A 36 23.39 19.62 -6.88
N TYR A 37 22.45 19.84 -7.80
CA TYR A 37 22.61 19.59 -9.22
C TYR A 37 21.89 20.66 -10.02
N ASN A 38 22.61 21.37 -10.93
CA ASN A 38 22.07 22.46 -11.74
C ASN A 38 21.26 23.49 -10.92
N GLY A 39 21.79 23.88 -9.74
CA GLY A 39 21.17 24.88 -8.87
C GLY A 39 19.94 24.42 -8.09
N LYS A 40 19.56 23.14 -8.19
CA LYS A 40 18.45 22.53 -7.44
C LYS A 40 18.94 21.46 -6.47
N THR A 41 18.17 21.23 -5.42
CA THR A 41 18.47 20.18 -4.41
C THR A 41 17.75 18.89 -4.80
N TYR A 42 18.50 17.77 -4.74
CA TYR A 42 18.01 16.41 -4.98
C TYR A 42 18.47 15.47 -3.85
N ALA A 43 17.87 14.29 -3.79
CA ALA A 43 18.37 13.14 -3.07
C ALA A 43 19.18 12.25 -4.03
N LEU A 44 20.38 11.84 -3.61
CA LEU A 44 21.23 10.89 -4.33
C LEU A 44 21.25 9.58 -3.53
N LYS A 45 20.71 8.49 -4.05
CA LYS A 45 20.93 7.13 -3.52
C LYS A 45 22.23 6.61 -4.12
N TRP A 46 23.26 6.47 -3.28
CA TRP A 46 24.59 5.96 -3.63
C TRP A 46 24.71 4.52 -3.13
N TYR A 47 24.90 3.57 -4.04
CA TYR A 47 24.90 2.15 -3.69
C TYR A 47 26.19 1.71 -3.00
N HIS A 48 26.06 0.79 -2.06
CA HIS A 48 27.21 0.15 -1.41
C HIS A 48 27.93 -0.81 -2.38
N PRO A 49 29.26 -0.99 -2.21
CA PRO A 49 30.02 -1.94 -3.02
C PRO A 49 29.44 -3.35 -2.92
N GLY A 50 29.33 -4.04 -4.06
CA GLY A 50 28.91 -5.45 -4.13
C GLY A 50 27.46 -5.74 -3.80
N VAL A 51 26.61 -4.72 -3.64
CA VAL A 51 25.17 -4.91 -3.33
C VAL A 51 24.43 -5.67 -4.44
N PHE A 52 24.85 -5.52 -5.68
CA PHE A 52 24.23 -6.16 -6.85
C PHE A 52 24.77 -7.53 -7.20
N LYS A 53 25.79 -8.01 -6.46
CA LYS A 53 26.35 -9.37 -6.62
C LYS A 53 26.74 -9.72 -8.06
N GLY A 54 27.35 -8.80 -8.78
CA GLY A 54 27.79 -8.97 -10.17
C GLY A 54 26.74 -8.60 -11.23
N LYS A 55 25.59 -8.03 -10.83
CA LYS A 55 24.55 -7.55 -11.73
C LYS A 55 24.54 -6.02 -11.89
N GLU A 56 25.66 -5.35 -11.59
CA GLU A 56 25.80 -3.89 -11.61
C GLU A 56 25.36 -3.30 -12.94
N ASN A 57 25.79 -3.89 -14.06
CA ASN A 57 25.41 -3.43 -15.40
C ASN A 57 23.91 -3.57 -15.69
N ASP A 58 23.26 -4.62 -15.21
CA ASP A 58 21.83 -4.85 -15.43
C ASP A 58 21.01 -3.82 -14.65
N PHE A 59 21.39 -3.55 -13.40
CA PHE A 59 20.77 -2.50 -12.59
C PHE A 59 21.00 -1.11 -13.20
N TYR A 60 22.20 -0.82 -13.66
CA TYR A 60 22.52 0.45 -14.31
C TYR A 60 21.65 0.69 -15.55
N LYS A 61 21.56 -0.30 -16.44
CA LYS A 61 20.71 -0.24 -17.65
C LYS A 61 19.22 -0.12 -17.32
N ASN A 62 18.76 -0.83 -16.25
CA ASN A 62 17.38 -0.72 -15.81
C ASN A 62 17.05 0.71 -15.35
N LEU A 63 17.95 1.34 -14.59
CA LEU A 63 17.81 2.74 -14.18
C LEU A 63 17.81 3.70 -15.37
N GLU A 64 18.70 3.52 -16.38
CA GLU A 64 18.70 4.30 -17.61
C GLU A 64 17.35 4.21 -18.35
N ASN A 65 16.82 2.99 -18.47
CA ASN A 65 15.52 2.76 -19.08
C ASN A 65 14.39 3.43 -18.28
N ASN A 66 14.40 3.31 -16.95
CA ASN A 66 13.39 3.94 -16.09
C ASN A 66 13.45 5.47 -16.20
N ILE A 67 14.64 6.06 -16.19
CA ILE A 67 14.83 7.51 -16.38
C ILE A 67 14.29 7.95 -17.76
N SER A 68 14.60 7.21 -18.82
CA SER A 68 14.17 7.53 -20.18
C SER A 68 12.65 7.44 -20.34
N ASN A 69 12.00 6.47 -19.70
CA ASN A 69 10.56 6.26 -19.80
C ASN A 69 9.74 7.19 -18.89
N GLY A 70 10.38 7.76 -17.85
CA GLY A 70 9.73 8.64 -16.89
C GLY A 70 8.85 7.91 -15.86
N ALA A 71 8.37 8.65 -14.87
CA ALA A 71 7.53 8.11 -13.80
C ALA A 71 6.13 7.76 -14.32
N PRO A 72 5.54 6.62 -13.88
CA PRO A 72 4.15 6.28 -14.20
C PRO A 72 3.14 7.29 -13.66
N THR A 73 3.41 7.86 -12.49
CA THR A 73 2.66 8.97 -11.85
C THR A 73 3.58 9.78 -10.94
N ASP A 74 3.14 10.97 -10.53
CA ASP A 74 3.87 11.83 -9.58
C ASP A 74 3.97 11.25 -8.16
N ALA A 75 3.25 10.17 -7.87
CA ALA A 75 3.38 9.46 -6.58
C ALA A 75 4.73 8.76 -6.41
N PHE A 76 5.46 8.49 -7.50
CA PHE A 76 6.76 7.83 -7.42
C PHE A 76 7.90 8.85 -7.32
N LEU A 77 8.73 8.76 -6.29
CA LEU A 77 10.03 9.45 -6.23
C LEU A 77 10.98 8.80 -7.25
N TRP A 78 10.71 9.06 -8.52
CA TRP A 78 11.32 8.35 -9.65
C TRP A 78 12.77 8.75 -9.89
N PRO A 79 13.64 7.83 -10.36
CA PRO A 79 14.98 8.15 -10.82
C PRO A 79 14.96 9.22 -11.94
N LYS A 80 15.75 10.30 -11.79
CA LYS A 80 15.81 11.43 -12.74
C LYS A 80 17.13 11.52 -13.50
N ALA A 81 18.20 11.10 -12.88
CA ALA A 81 19.51 11.06 -13.49
C ALA A 81 20.38 10.02 -12.78
N ILE A 82 21.34 9.47 -13.47
CA ILE A 82 22.28 8.48 -12.96
C ILE A 82 23.70 9.03 -13.00
N THR A 83 24.51 8.71 -12.00
CA THR A 83 25.95 9.09 -11.99
C THR A 83 26.74 8.24 -12.98
N LYS A 84 27.92 8.69 -13.38
CA LYS A 84 28.91 7.77 -13.95
C LYS A 84 29.31 6.70 -12.92
N VAL A 85 29.88 5.60 -13.41
CA VAL A 85 30.36 4.52 -12.57
C VAL A 85 31.75 4.86 -12.02
N TYR A 86 31.97 4.69 -10.72
CA TYR A 86 33.22 4.89 -10.01
C TYR A 86 33.60 3.64 -9.23
N ASN A 87 34.60 2.87 -9.68
CA ASN A 87 35.01 1.62 -9.05
C ASN A 87 33.83 0.69 -8.74
N ASP A 88 33.03 0.40 -9.78
CA ASP A 88 31.82 -0.44 -9.74
C ASP A 88 30.69 0.10 -8.82
N GLN A 89 30.80 1.33 -8.37
CA GLN A 89 29.73 2.04 -7.63
C GLN A 89 29.11 3.13 -8.49
N PHE A 90 27.83 3.33 -8.33
CA PHE A 90 27.06 4.41 -8.93
C PHE A 90 25.89 4.78 -8.03
N GLY A 91 25.15 5.79 -8.41
CA GLY A 91 23.94 6.22 -7.74
C GLY A 91 22.99 6.93 -8.69
N TYR A 92 21.79 7.23 -8.20
CA TYR A 92 20.83 7.98 -8.98
C TYR A 92 20.22 9.12 -8.16
N LEU A 93 19.77 10.15 -8.90
CA LEU A 93 19.09 11.31 -8.35
C LEU A 93 17.59 11.10 -8.36
N MET A 94 16.92 11.55 -7.32
CA MET A 94 15.47 11.63 -7.20
C MET A 94 15.09 12.91 -6.48
N ASP A 95 13.80 13.29 -6.51
CA ASP A 95 13.34 14.44 -5.74
C ASP A 95 13.49 14.21 -4.24
N VAL A 96 13.75 15.31 -3.53
CA VAL A 96 13.75 15.28 -2.06
C VAL A 96 12.30 15.20 -1.59
N ARG A 97 12.02 14.27 -0.68
CA ARG A 97 10.72 14.16 -0.02
C ARG A 97 10.38 15.47 0.70
N PRO A 98 9.20 16.09 0.44
CA PRO A 98 8.76 17.25 1.18
C PRO A 98 8.54 16.94 2.67
N SER A 99 8.52 17.98 3.51
CA SER A 99 8.11 17.86 4.91
C SER A 99 6.62 17.47 5.03
N GLY A 100 6.23 16.89 6.17
CA GLY A 100 4.83 16.52 6.44
C GLY A 100 4.42 15.13 5.98
N TYR A 101 5.33 14.36 5.37
CA TYR A 101 5.10 12.96 5.03
C TYR A 101 5.72 12.05 6.09
N GLU A 102 4.95 11.08 6.55
CA GLU A 102 5.35 10.04 7.50
C GLU A 102 5.55 8.70 6.79
N GLU A 103 6.59 7.95 7.16
CA GLU A 103 6.77 6.59 6.67
C GLU A 103 5.59 5.70 7.12
N LEU A 104 5.10 4.84 6.24
CA LEU A 104 3.96 3.95 6.53
C LEU A 104 4.19 3.10 7.78
N THR A 105 5.44 2.75 8.11
CA THR A 105 5.80 2.07 9.35
C THR A 105 5.29 2.81 10.59
N ASN A 106 5.34 4.14 10.58
CA ASN A 106 4.96 4.97 11.71
C ASN A 106 3.45 4.93 12.03
N PHE A 107 2.62 4.55 11.06
CA PHE A 107 1.18 4.36 11.28
C PHE A 107 0.86 3.05 12.02
N PHE A 108 1.75 2.08 11.98
CA PHE A 108 1.53 0.77 12.59
C PHE A 108 2.09 0.65 14.00
N VAL A 109 3.20 1.33 14.28
CA VAL A 109 3.88 1.27 15.56
C VAL A 109 4.34 2.64 16.03
N GLY A 110 4.08 2.94 17.30
CA GLY A 110 4.72 4.05 17.99
C GLY A 110 6.01 3.57 18.67
N GLY A 111 7.06 4.39 18.63
CA GLY A 111 8.32 4.13 19.32
C GLY A 111 8.44 4.95 20.60
N ARG A 112 9.45 4.63 21.46
CA ARG A 112 9.76 5.43 22.67
C ARG A 112 10.09 6.89 22.36
N LYS A 113 10.66 7.15 21.16
CA LYS A 113 11.11 8.48 20.72
C LYS A 113 10.18 9.12 19.69
N GLN A 114 9.27 8.35 19.08
CA GLN A 114 8.42 8.81 18.01
C GLN A 114 6.96 8.41 18.29
N LYS A 115 6.08 9.41 18.26
CA LYS A 115 4.63 9.18 18.40
C LYS A 115 4.15 8.43 17.15
N GLN A 116 3.24 7.48 17.34
CA GLN A 116 2.57 6.82 16.22
C GLN A 116 1.87 7.84 15.34
N ALA A 117 2.11 7.79 14.03
CA ALA A 117 1.41 8.63 13.06
C ALA A 117 -0.07 8.24 12.98
N ARG A 118 -0.92 9.23 12.71
CA ARG A 118 -2.37 9.03 12.63
C ARG A 118 -2.93 9.88 11.51
N PHE A 119 -3.83 9.30 10.74
CA PHE A 119 -4.61 10.08 9.79
C PHE A 119 -5.49 11.10 10.52
N LYS A 120 -5.58 12.28 9.98
CA LYS A 120 -6.46 13.35 10.49
C LYS A 120 -7.93 12.97 10.38
N SER A 121 -8.28 12.14 9.39
CA SER A 121 -9.66 11.77 9.09
C SER A 121 -9.71 10.41 8.35
N PHE A 122 -10.88 9.75 8.35
CA PHE A 122 -11.11 8.61 7.47
C PHE A 122 -11.04 9.00 6.00
N TYR A 123 -11.39 10.23 5.68
CA TYR A 123 -11.26 10.75 4.33
C TYR A 123 -9.80 10.74 3.87
N ALA A 124 -8.85 11.21 4.69
CA ALA A 124 -7.42 11.18 4.41
C ALA A 124 -6.90 9.74 4.28
N LEU A 125 -7.34 8.82 5.16
CA LEU A 125 -6.98 7.40 5.09
C LEU A 125 -7.46 6.76 3.78
N CYS A 126 -8.73 6.96 3.40
CA CYS A 126 -9.27 6.42 2.15
C CYS A 126 -8.59 7.04 0.93
N THR A 127 -8.25 8.34 0.99
CA THR A 127 -7.52 9.03 -0.07
C THR A 127 -6.12 8.44 -0.23
N ALA A 128 -5.39 8.17 0.86
CA ALA A 128 -4.09 7.50 0.79
C ALA A 128 -4.18 6.12 0.13
N ALA A 129 -5.19 5.32 0.51
CA ALA A 129 -5.41 4.02 -0.12
C ALA A 129 -5.69 4.14 -1.63
N ILE A 130 -6.55 5.09 -2.04
CA ILE A 130 -6.86 5.36 -3.45
C ILE A 130 -5.61 5.79 -4.21
N ASN A 131 -4.79 6.70 -3.65
CA ASN A 131 -3.56 7.17 -4.29
C ASN A 131 -2.54 6.03 -4.47
N ILE A 132 -2.40 5.14 -3.48
CA ILE A 132 -1.55 3.94 -3.59
C ILE A 132 -2.07 3.03 -4.70
N ILE A 133 -3.36 2.73 -4.73
CA ILE A 133 -3.98 1.85 -5.73
C ILE A 133 -3.79 2.43 -7.14
N GLU A 134 -4.02 3.74 -7.32
CA GLU A 134 -3.86 4.40 -8.62
C GLU A 134 -2.40 4.38 -9.09
N ALA A 135 -1.44 4.62 -8.20
CA ALA A 135 -0.03 4.54 -8.51
C ALA A 135 0.34 3.14 -9.04
N PHE A 136 -0.06 2.06 -8.35
CA PHE A 136 0.22 0.70 -8.80
C PHE A 136 -0.55 0.31 -10.06
N ARG A 137 -1.78 0.79 -10.21
CA ARG A 137 -2.54 0.61 -11.45
C ARG A 137 -1.81 1.22 -12.65
N ALA A 138 -1.33 2.46 -12.52
CA ALA A 138 -0.56 3.12 -13.55
C ALA A 138 0.76 2.38 -13.83
N LEU A 139 1.50 1.97 -12.79
CA LEU A 139 2.74 1.21 -12.93
C LEU A 139 2.51 -0.10 -13.72
N HIS A 140 1.52 -0.90 -13.32
CA HIS A 140 1.21 -2.18 -13.95
C HIS A 140 0.68 -2.02 -15.39
N ASN A 141 -0.07 -0.94 -15.67
CA ASN A 141 -0.55 -0.63 -17.02
C ASN A 141 0.58 -0.19 -17.96
N ASN A 142 1.64 0.44 -17.42
CA ASN A 142 2.86 0.77 -18.16
C ASN A 142 3.81 -0.43 -18.36
N GLY A 143 3.40 -1.64 -17.97
CA GLY A 143 4.17 -2.86 -18.20
C GLY A 143 5.28 -3.11 -17.18
N TYR A 144 5.25 -2.47 -16.02
CA TYR A 144 6.23 -2.63 -14.94
C TYR A 144 5.69 -3.47 -13.79
N SER A 145 6.61 -3.99 -12.97
CA SER A 145 6.38 -4.51 -11.62
C SER A 145 7.30 -3.83 -10.61
N TYR A 146 6.81 -3.63 -9.38
CA TYR A 146 7.56 -2.95 -8.32
C TYR A 146 8.49 -3.89 -7.55
N GLN A 147 8.01 -5.10 -7.28
CA GLN A 147 8.73 -6.26 -6.70
C GLN A 147 9.13 -6.14 -5.23
N ASP A 148 9.11 -4.96 -4.62
CA ASP A 148 9.43 -4.75 -3.19
C ASP A 148 8.40 -3.86 -2.48
N ILE A 149 7.12 -4.16 -2.61
CA ILE A 149 6.06 -3.46 -1.87
C ILE A 149 6.19 -3.78 -0.38
N ASN A 150 6.53 -2.78 0.43
CA ASN A 150 6.63 -2.92 1.87
C ASN A 150 6.44 -1.57 2.59
N ASN A 151 6.30 -1.61 3.92
CA ASN A 151 6.00 -0.43 4.73
C ASN A 151 7.09 0.66 4.77
N GLY A 152 8.33 0.36 4.41
CA GLY A 152 9.43 1.34 4.36
C GLY A 152 9.43 2.19 3.09
N ASN A 153 8.72 1.74 2.05
CA ASN A 153 8.77 2.35 0.73
C ASN A 153 7.62 3.33 0.46
N PHE A 154 6.73 3.54 1.43
CA PHE A 154 5.62 4.49 1.33
C PHE A 154 5.77 5.62 2.35
N PHE A 155 5.61 6.84 1.89
CA PHE A 155 5.50 8.04 2.69
C PHE A 155 4.12 8.65 2.46
N ILE A 156 3.39 8.93 3.53
CA ILE A 156 2.02 9.39 3.47
C ILE A 156 1.88 10.71 4.24
N ASN A 157 1.26 11.69 3.65
CA ASN A 157 0.84 12.89 4.36
C ASN A 157 -0.45 12.57 5.14
N PRO A 158 -0.43 12.52 6.48
CA PRO A 158 -1.59 12.12 7.27
C PRO A 158 -2.74 13.14 7.25
N GLU A 159 -2.48 14.39 6.84
CA GLU A 159 -3.46 15.46 6.79
C GLU A 159 -4.44 15.31 5.63
N ASN A 160 -3.93 14.93 4.44
CA ASN A 160 -4.70 14.90 3.20
C ASN A 160 -4.70 13.53 2.47
N GLY A 161 -3.83 12.61 2.86
CA GLY A 161 -3.70 11.30 2.23
C GLY A 161 -2.85 11.27 0.97
N ASP A 162 -2.05 12.31 0.69
CA ASP A 162 -1.07 12.26 -0.40
C ASP A 162 -0.01 11.21 -0.12
N VAL A 163 0.49 10.58 -1.18
CA VAL A 163 1.42 9.46 -1.10
C VAL A 163 2.63 9.69 -1.97
N LEU A 164 3.80 9.35 -1.43
CA LEU A 164 5.05 9.22 -2.17
C LEU A 164 5.60 7.81 -2.00
N ILE A 165 6.04 7.21 -3.10
CA ILE A 165 6.61 5.86 -3.15
C ILE A 165 8.08 5.98 -3.52
N CYS A 166 8.97 5.44 -2.70
CA CYS A 166 10.42 5.47 -2.91
C CYS A 166 10.96 4.09 -3.33
N ASP A 167 12.29 3.97 -3.43
CA ASP A 167 12.99 2.76 -3.86
C ASP A 167 12.51 2.20 -5.22
N ASN A 168 12.33 3.13 -6.17
CA ASN A 168 11.82 2.82 -7.51
C ASN A 168 12.90 2.25 -8.46
N ASP A 169 14.11 2.10 -7.99
CA ASP A 169 15.21 1.41 -8.66
C ASP A 169 14.96 -0.11 -8.80
N ASN A 170 14.09 -0.66 -7.95
CA ASN A 170 13.64 -2.05 -8.04
C ASN A 170 12.60 -2.28 -9.14
N VAL A 171 11.98 -1.20 -9.64
CA VAL A 171 10.97 -1.29 -10.70
C VAL A 171 11.62 -1.78 -11.99
N SER A 172 11.06 -2.83 -12.56
CA SER A 172 11.56 -3.43 -13.79
C SER A 172 10.42 -3.83 -14.74
N PRO A 173 10.70 -3.94 -16.05
CA PRO A 173 9.73 -4.42 -17.01
C PRO A 173 9.15 -5.78 -16.60
N PHE A 174 7.89 -6.01 -16.96
CA PHE A 174 7.20 -7.25 -16.68
C PHE A 174 7.98 -8.47 -17.19
N GLY A 175 8.15 -9.47 -16.32
CA GLY A 175 8.92 -10.69 -16.64
C GLY A 175 10.43 -10.55 -16.43
N THR A 176 10.92 -9.40 -15.93
CA THR A 176 12.32 -9.19 -15.56
C THR A 176 12.45 -9.10 -14.04
N ASN A 177 13.46 -9.80 -13.48
CA ASN A 177 13.84 -9.67 -12.07
C ASN A 177 15.36 -9.52 -11.94
N LEU A 178 15.79 -8.48 -11.27
CA LEU A 178 17.20 -8.18 -11.02
C LEU A 178 17.77 -8.88 -9.78
N GLY A 179 17.04 -9.82 -9.19
CA GLY A 179 17.40 -10.53 -7.96
C GLY A 179 16.75 -9.92 -6.72
N ILE A 180 15.77 -9.05 -6.91
CA ILE A 180 14.94 -8.51 -5.84
C ILE A 180 13.88 -9.55 -5.49
N MET A 181 13.78 -9.90 -4.20
CA MET A 181 12.78 -10.87 -3.70
C MET A 181 11.67 -10.19 -2.90
N GLY A 182 11.90 -8.97 -2.44
CA GLY A 182 11.00 -8.25 -1.56
C GLY A 182 11.30 -8.50 -0.07
N LYS A 183 10.56 -7.82 0.78
CA LYS A 183 10.69 -7.87 2.24
C LYS A 183 9.85 -9.00 2.82
N GLN A 184 10.41 -9.76 3.77
CA GLN A 184 9.69 -10.80 4.52
C GLN A 184 8.35 -10.29 5.05
N ARG A 185 7.33 -11.16 5.06
CA ARG A 185 5.94 -10.90 5.47
C ARG A 185 5.16 -9.96 4.54
N TRP A 186 5.80 -9.38 3.51
CA TRP A 186 5.14 -8.60 2.47
C TRP A 186 5.07 -9.36 1.15
N MET A 187 5.94 -10.36 0.98
CA MET A 187 6.02 -11.19 -0.21
C MET A 187 4.80 -12.11 -0.35
N ALA A 188 4.40 -12.32 -1.59
CA ALA A 188 3.38 -13.32 -1.92
C ALA A 188 3.86 -14.76 -1.60
N PRO A 189 2.95 -15.68 -1.26
CA PRO A 189 3.30 -17.05 -0.85
C PRO A 189 4.21 -17.80 -1.83
N GLU A 190 3.99 -17.64 -3.14
CA GLU A 190 4.82 -18.25 -4.18
C GLU A 190 6.26 -17.72 -4.19
N ILE A 191 6.44 -16.44 -3.79
CA ILE A 191 7.77 -15.83 -3.69
C ILE A 191 8.48 -16.32 -2.44
N VAL A 192 7.76 -16.37 -1.30
CA VAL A 192 8.29 -16.95 -0.04
C VAL A 192 8.78 -18.38 -0.24
N MET A 193 8.07 -19.15 -1.09
CA MET A 193 8.42 -20.54 -1.42
C MET A 193 9.49 -20.69 -2.52
N GLY A 194 9.95 -19.58 -3.12
CA GLY A 194 10.91 -19.60 -4.21
C GLY A 194 10.39 -20.28 -5.49
N LYS A 195 9.07 -20.32 -5.67
CA LYS A 195 8.43 -20.95 -6.85
C LYS A 195 8.34 -20.02 -8.05
N ASN A 196 8.38 -18.72 -7.83
CA ASN A 196 8.31 -17.69 -8.85
C ASN A 196 9.23 -16.53 -8.46
N ASP A 197 9.67 -15.76 -9.44
CA ASP A 197 10.21 -14.42 -9.22
C ASP A 197 9.07 -13.41 -8.98
N PRO A 198 9.33 -12.31 -8.26
CA PRO A 198 8.38 -11.22 -8.10
C PRO A 198 7.93 -10.64 -9.45
N ASP A 199 6.62 -10.38 -9.56
CA ASP A 199 5.97 -9.84 -10.74
C ASP A 199 4.76 -8.96 -10.33
N LYS A 200 4.05 -8.37 -11.29
CA LYS A 200 2.84 -7.58 -11.02
C LYS A 200 1.74 -8.36 -10.28
N ASN A 201 1.72 -9.69 -10.40
CA ASN A 201 0.73 -10.49 -9.71
C ASN A 201 1.12 -10.67 -8.23
N SER A 202 2.42 -10.85 -7.93
CA SER A 202 2.90 -10.82 -6.55
C SER A 202 2.75 -9.42 -5.93
N ASP A 203 2.93 -8.33 -6.71
CA ASP A 203 2.65 -6.96 -6.27
C ASP A 203 1.19 -6.80 -5.80
N ARG A 204 0.22 -7.42 -6.47
CA ARG A 204 -1.21 -7.40 -6.05
C ARG A 204 -1.46 -8.04 -4.70
N PHE A 205 -0.73 -9.09 -4.36
CA PHE A 205 -0.79 -9.65 -3.00
C PHE A 205 -0.24 -8.66 -1.98
N SER A 206 0.95 -8.12 -2.22
CA SER A 206 1.60 -7.16 -1.32
C SER A 206 0.78 -5.87 -1.18
N LEU A 207 0.15 -5.41 -2.27
CA LEU A 207 -0.80 -4.29 -2.24
C LEU A 207 -2.00 -4.59 -1.33
N ALA A 208 -2.59 -5.79 -1.42
CA ALA A 208 -3.68 -6.18 -0.53
C ALA A 208 -3.24 -6.18 0.94
N VAL A 209 -1.99 -6.59 1.25
CA VAL A 209 -1.42 -6.50 2.60
C VAL A 209 -1.30 -5.04 3.06
N VAL A 210 -0.82 -4.12 2.19
CA VAL A 210 -0.75 -2.68 2.49
C VAL A 210 -2.14 -2.14 2.81
N LEU A 211 -3.14 -2.40 1.96
CA LEU A 211 -4.51 -1.92 2.13
C LEU A 211 -5.16 -2.46 3.40
N PHE A 212 -4.95 -3.75 3.70
CA PHE A 212 -5.43 -4.34 4.95
C PHE A 212 -4.80 -3.64 6.16
N ARG A 213 -3.48 -3.44 6.14
CA ARG A 213 -2.78 -2.78 7.25
C ARG A 213 -3.15 -1.32 7.43
N LEU A 214 -3.47 -0.59 6.36
CA LEU A 214 -3.99 0.77 6.45
C LEU A 214 -5.31 0.82 7.23
N LEU A 215 -6.23 -0.12 6.99
CA LEU A 215 -7.54 -0.16 7.64
C LEU A 215 -7.50 -0.80 9.03
N PHE A 216 -6.70 -1.84 9.23
CA PHE A 216 -6.74 -2.67 10.45
C PHE A 216 -5.48 -2.58 11.30
N ILE A 217 -4.43 -1.90 10.84
CA ILE A 217 -3.13 -1.70 11.50
C ILE A 217 -2.32 -3.01 11.64
N ASN A 218 -2.98 -4.14 11.83
CA ASN A 218 -2.39 -5.46 11.97
C ASN A 218 -2.14 -6.15 10.61
N HIS A 219 -1.32 -7.18 10.59
CA HIS A 219 -1.05 -7.97 9.38
C HIS A 219 -2.17 -9.00 9.12
N PRO A 220 -2.61 -9.23 7.85
CA PRO A 220 -3.72 -10.14 7.54
C PRO A 220 -3.48 -11.61 7.89
N LEU A 221 -2.21 -12.02 7.95
CA LEU A 221 -1.83 -13.42 8.25
C LEU A 221 -1.29 -13.59 9.67
N GLU A 222 -1.22 -12.54 10.49
CA GLU A 222 -0.70 -12.60 11.86
C GLU A 222 -1.83 -12.74 12.88
N GLY A 223 -1.98 -13.95 13.41
CA GLY A 223 -2.93 -14.34 14.44
C GLY A 223 -2.39 -15.48 15.28
N ARG A 224 -3.27 -16.22 15.94
CA ARG A 224 -2.89 -17.28 16.89
C ARG A 224 -2.02 -18.37 16.26
N TYR A 225 -2.33 -18.79 15.02
CA TYR A 225 -1.60 -19.84 14.33
C TYR A 225 -0.19 -19.41 13.91
N SER A 226 -0.04 -18.17 13.47
CA SER A 226 1.19 -17.64 12.89
C SER A 226 2.09 -16.87 13.88
N THR A 227 1.77 -16.90 15.19
CA THR A 227 2.54 -16.22 16.23
C THR A 227 3.07 -17.24 17.25
N PRO A 228 4.05 -18.10 16.86
CA PRO A 228 4.68 -19.03 17.80
C PRO A 228 5.59 -18.29 18.78
N PRO A 229 5.95 -18.90 19.91
CA PRO A 229 6.89 -18.32 20.88
C PRO A 229 8.24 -17.94 20.29
N CYS A 230 8.72 -18.69 19.28
CA CYS A 230 9.93 -18.40 18.52
C CYS A 230 9.67 -18.65 17.05
N MET A 231 9.95 -17.64 16.19
CA MET A 231 9.82 -17.75 14.75
C MET A 231 11.10 -18.32 14.16
N THR A 232 11.02 -19.50 13.52
CA THR A 232 12.12 -20.08 12.74
C THR A 232 11.90 -19.79 11.26
N LYS A 233 12.92 -20.00 10.43
CA LYS A 233 12.84 -19.83 8.99
C LYS A 233 11.80 -20.79 8.36
N GLU A 234 11.72 -22.00 8.84
CA GLU A 234 10.76 -23.02 8.40
C GLU A 234 9.32 -22.62 8.75
N LEU A 235 9.11 -22.09 9.96
CA LEU A 235 7.80 -21.57 10.38
C LEU A 235 7.40 -20.33 9.59
N GLU A 236 8.35 -19.45 9.27
CA GLU A 236 8.08 -18.30 8.42
C GLU A 236 7.68 -18.73 7.01
N GLN A 237 8.41 -19.68 6.39
CA GLN A 237 8.02 -20.29 5.12
C GLN A 237 6.65 -20.98 5.18
N LYS A 238 6.32 -21.62 6.28
CA LYS A 238 5.01 -22.25 6.48
C LYS A 238 3.90 -21.21 6.54
N TYR A 239 4.00 -20.24 7.42
CA TYR A 239 2.90 -19.31 7.72
C TYR A 239 2.67 -18.24 6.64
N TYR A 240 3.71 -17.89 5.89
CA TYR A 240 3.62 -16.89 4.82
C TYR A 240 3.75 -17.48 3.42
N GLY A 241 4.08 -18.76 3.30
CA GLY A 241 4.32 -19.43 2.03
C GLY A 241 3.45 -20.67 1.80
N SER A 242 3.77 -21.81 2.43
CA SER A 242 3.13 -23.09 2.09
C SER A 242 1.74 -23.31 2.71
N ALA A 243 1.43 -22.67 3.83
CA ALA A 243 0.16 -22.82 4.53
C ALA A 243 -0.30 -21.50 5.20
N PRO A 244 -0.45 -20.38 4.43
CA PRO A 244 -0.93 -19.13 4.97
C PRO A 244 -2.42 -19.23 5.31
N ILE A 245 -2.81 -18.68 6.46
CA ILE A 245 -4.21 -18.61 6.91
C ILE A 245 -4.57 -17.17 7.23
N PHE A 246 -5.63 -16.66 6.65
CA PHE A 246 -6.15 -15.33 6.93
C PHE A 246 -6.75 -15.26 8.35
N VAL A 247 -6.51 -14.15 9.05
CA VAL A 247 -6.97 -13.98 10.45
C VAL A 247 -8.51 -14.01 10.60
N TYR A 248 -9.25 -13.73 9.54
CA TYR A 248 -10.72 -13.82 9.48
C TYR A 248 -11.20 -14.80 8.39
N ASP A 249 -10.42 -15.86 8.13
CA ASP A 249 -10.84 -16.92 7.21
C ASP A 249 -12.17 -17.52 7.67
N PRO A 250 -13.23 -17.54 6.83
CA PRO A 250 -14.54 -18.06 7.21
C PRO A 250 -14.55 -19.58 7.37
N THR A 251 -13.58 -20.30 6.81
CA THR A 251 -13.53 -21.77 6.78
C THR A 251 -12.80 -22.38 7.98
N THR A 252 -11.95 -21.59 8.67
CA THR A 252 -11.19 -22.05 9.83
C THR A 252 -11.08 -20.96 10.90
N SER A 253 -10.95 -21.38 12.15
CA SER A 253 -10.72 -20.49 13.29
C SER A 253 -9.28 -20.53 13.83
N GLU A 254 -8.39 -21.28 13.19
CA GLU A 254 -7.03 -21.51 13.69
C GLU A 254 -6.21 -20.24 13.86
N ASN A 255 -6.29 -19.32 12.88
CA ASN A 255 -5.51 -18.07 12.89
C ASN A 255 -6.31 -16.85 13.39
N ARG A 256 -7.31 -17.02 14.25
CA ARG A 256 -8.07 -15.88 14.79
C ARG A 256 -7.18 -14.90 15.55
N PRO A 257 -7.55 -13.60 15.58
CA PRO A 257 -6.85 -12.59 16.36
C PRO A 257 -6.64 -12.99 17.81
N ILE A 258 -5.45 -12.73 18.36
CA ILE A 258 -5.08 -13.07 19.74
C ILE A 258 -5.78 -12.11 20.68
N PRO A 259 -6.53 -12.61 21.70
CA PRO A 259 -7.15 -11.76 22.71
C PRO A 259 -6.09 -10.95 23.48
N GLY A 260 -6.33 -9.65 23.64
CA GLY A 260 -5.43 -8.74 24.36
C GLY A 260 -4.28 -8.16 23.51
N THR A 261 -3.85 -8.86 22.47
CA THR A 261 -2.76 -8.39 21.58
C THR A 261 -3.32 -7.71 20.33
N ASP A 262 -4.27 -8.37 19.65
CA ASP A 262 -4.80 -7.90 18.36
C ASP A 262 -6.06 -7.06 18.53
N HIS A 263 -5.99 -6.10 19.44
CA HIS A 263 -7.14 -5.24 19.79
C HIS A 263 -7.68 -4.49 18.57
N ASN A 264 -6.79 -3.94 17.73
CA ASN A 264 -7.18 -3.18 16.55
C ASN A 264 -7.97 -4.03 15.54
N LEU A 265 -7.54 -5.28 15.28
CA LEU A 265 -8.27 -6.19 14.40
C LEU A 265 -9.72 -6.37 14.84
N LYS A 266 -9.95 -6.62 16.12
CA LYS A 266 -11.30 -6.83 16.66
C LYS A 266 -12.14 -5.56 16.61
N LEU A 267 -11.51 -4.41 16.92
CA LEU A 267 -12.20 -3.13 16.91
C LEU A 267 -12.62 -2.75 15.49
N PHE A 268 -11.67 -2.72 14.57
CA PHE A 268 -11.89 -2.20 13.21
C PHE A 268 -12.69 -3.17 12.33
N TRP A 269 -12.56 -4.49 12.53
CA TRP A 269 -13.33 -5.47 11.75
C TRP A 269 -14.84 -5.27 11.83
N ASN A 270 -15.34 -4.85 12.98
CA ASN A 270 -16.78 -4.63 13.19
C ASN A 270 -17.28 -3.27 12.71
N VAL A 271 -16.36 -2.40 12.30
CA VAL A 271 -16.63 -1.01 11.99
C VAL A 271 -16.77 -0.79 10.49
N TYR A 272 -15.94 -1.46 9.69
CA TYR A 272 -15.99 -1.32 8.24
C TYR A 272 -17.20 -2.05 7.64
N PRO A 273 -17.77 -1.53 6.52
CA PRO A 273 -18.88 -2.17 5.81
C PRO A 273 -18.54 -3.59 5.34
N ASP A 274 -19.55 -4.45 5.22
CA ASP A 274 -19.37 -5.87 4.87
C ASP A 274 -18.64 -6.04 3.53
N TYR A 275 -18.94 -5.25 2.50
CA TYR A 275 -18.27 -5.37 1.20
C TYR A 275 -16.75 -5.15 1.26
N VAL A 276 -16.26 -4.35 2.21
CA VAL A 276 -14.82 -4.18 2.45
C VAL A 276 -14.24 -5.45 3.07
N LYS A 277 -14.93 -6.00 4.07
CA LYS A 277 -14.55 -7.26 4.71
C LYS A 277 -14.54 -8.43 3.73
N ASP A 278 -15.60 -8.53 2.91
CA ASP A 278 -15.75 -9.56 1.88
C ASP A 278 -14.62 -9.49 0.84
N ALA A 279 -14.20 -8.28 0.46
CA ALA A 279 -13.05 -8.11 -0.43
C ALA A 279 -11.75 -8.65 0.19
N PHE A 280 -11.48 -8.38 1.48
CA PHE A 280 -10.30 -8.93 2.16
C PHE A 280 -10.41 -10.44 2.40
N ILE A 281 -11.58 -10.96 2.76
CA ILE A 281 -11.82 -12.42 2.85
C ILE A 281 -11.49 -13.09 1.51
N ARG A 282 -11.91 -12.50 0.40
CA ARG A 282 -11.59 -13.02 -0.94
C ARG A 282 -10.10 -12.88 -1.26
N ALA A 283 -9.49 -11.71 -1.01
CA ALA A 283 -8.09 -11.45 -1.32
C ALA A 283 -7.14 -12.42 -0.60
N PHE A 284 -7.48 -12.79 0.65
CA PHE A 284 -6.71 -13.68 1.49
C PHE A 284 -7.35 -15.07 1.67
N SER A 285 -8.29 -15.46 0.78
CA SER A 285 -8.75 -16.85 0.71
C SER A 285 -7.61 -17.77 0.28
N HIS A 286 -7.60 -19.01 0.74
CA HIS A 286 -6.58 -19.98 0.40
C HIS A 286 -6.36 -20.10 -1.12
N ASP A 287 -7.44 -20.22 -1.89
CA ASP A 287 -7.37 -20.36 -3.35
C ASP A 287 -6.70 -19.16 -4.04
N VAL A 288 -6.96 -17.93 -3.57
CA VAL A 288 -6.36 -16.71 -4.13
C VAL A 288 -4.91 -16.58 -3.69
N MET A 289 -4.59 -16.86 -2.42
CA MET A 289 -3.22 -16.83 -1.93
C MET A 289 -2.33 -17.84 -2.64
N MET A 290 -2.84 -19.06 -2.89
CA MET A 290 -2.11 -20.14 -3.56
C MET A 290 -2.20 -20.09 -5.10
N LYS A 291 -2.71 -18.98 -5.68
CA LYS A 291 -2.83 -18.75 -7.13
C LYS A 291 -3.76 -19.74 -7.87
N GLN A 292 -4.67 -20.38 -7.17
CA GLN A 292 -5.71 -21.23 -7.79
C GLN A 292 -6.84 -20.37 -8.38
N LYS A 293 -7.01 -19.15 -7.83
CA LYS A 293 -7.92 -18.13 -8.35
C LYS A 293 -7.18 -16.79 -8.53
N PRO A 294 -7.67 -15.92 -9.43
CA PRO A 294 -7.02 -14.63 -9.67
C PRO A 294 -7.10 -13.70 -8.45
N ARG A 295 -6.06 -12.91 -8.25
CA ARG A 295 -6.00 -11.84 -7.24
C ARG A 295 -6.88 -10.66 -7.64
N ILE A 296 -7.35 -9.91 -6.65
CA ILE A 296 -8.14 -8.69 -6.87
C ILE A 296 -7.28 -7.67 -7.64
N LEU A 297 -7.87 -7.11 -8.69
CA LEU A 297 -7.21 -6.12 -9.53
C LEU A 297 -7.25 -4.73 -8.88
N GLU A 298 -6.32 -3.88 -9.27
CA GLU A 298 -6.22 -2.49 -8.82
C GLU A 298 -7.53 -1.73 -9.06
N LYS A 299 -8.17 -1.95 -10.22
CA LYS A 299 -9.47 -1.33 -10.53
C LYS A 299 -10.55 -1.69 -9.52
N GLU A 300 -10.62 -2.94 -9.12
CA GLU A 300 -11.63 -3.40 -8.15
C GLU A 300 -11.36 -2.83 -6.75
N TRP A 301 -10.09 -2.79 -6.31
CA TRP A 301 -9.72 -2.09 -5.08
C TRP A 301 -10.09 -0.60 -5.15
N MET A 302 -9.86 0.04 -6.29
CA MET A 302 -10.23 1.44 -6.53
C MET A 302 -11.73 1.66 -6.30
N ASP A 303 -12.57 0.83 -6.93
CA ASP A 303 -14.04 0.93 -6.81
C ASP A 303 -14.49 0.76 -5.34
N ILE A 304 -13.86 -0.17 -4.60
CA ILE A 304 -14.15 -0.40 -3.18
C ILE A 304 -13.77 0.81 -2.33
N PHE A 305 -12.58 1.38 -2.50
CA PHE A 305 -12.11 2.49 -1.67
C PHE A 305 -12.76 3.83 -2.04
N ILE A 306 -13.09 4.07 -3.31
CA ILE A 306 -13.91 5.22 -3.72
C ILE A 306 -15.27 5.13 -3.04
N ARG A 307 -15.93 3.97 -3.10
CA ARG A 307 -17.21 3.74 -2.42
C ARG A 307 -17.08 3.97 -0.92
N LEU A 308 -16.05 3.39 -0.27
CA LEU A 308 -15.82 3.57 1.17
C LEU A 308 -15.65 5.05 1.53
N ARG A 309 -14.92 5.82 0.72
CA ARG A 309 -14.74 7.26 0.92
C ARG A 309 -16.04 8.04 0.75
N THR A 310 -16.91 7.66 -0.19
CA THR A 310 -18.21 8.32 -0.40
C THR A 310 -19.23 8.01 0.70
N GLU A 311 -19.05 6.91 1.43
CA GLU A 311 -19.90 6.51 2.55
C GLU A 311 -19.45 7.11 3.90
N ILE A 312 -18.41 7.98 3.92
CA ILE A 312 -18.01 8.71 5.12
C ILE A 312 -19.02 9.81 5.42
N GLY A 313 -19.49 9.86 6.66
CA GLY A 313 -20.37 10.89 7.17
C GLY A 313 -20.03 11.25 8.62
N ARG A 314 -20.77 12.19 9.20
CA ARG A 314 -20.60 12.60 10.59
C ARG A 314 -21.69 12.04 11.47
N CYS A 315 -21.29 11.43 12.59
CA CYS A 315 -22.22 10.96 13.60
C CYS A 315 -23.08 12.12 14.14
N PRO A 316 -24.41 12.01 14.11
CA PRO A 316 -25.29 13.06 14.62
C PRO A 316 -25.22 13.26 16.13
N TYR A 317 -24.59 12.35 16.85
CA TYR A 317 -24.50 12.39 18.32
C TYR A 317 -23.18 12.92 18.85
N CYS A 318 -22.06 12.63 18.19
CA CYS A 318 -20.73 13.05 18.66
C CYS A 318 -19.94 13.85 17.63
N GLY A 319 -20.46 14.04 16.40
CA GLY A 319 -19.82 14.81 15.34
C GLY A 319 -18.61 14.17 14.70
N GLN A 320 -18.17 13.00 15.18
CA GLN A 320 -17.01 12.30 14.63
C GLN A 320 -17.35 11.60 13.31
N GLU A 321 -16.33 11.36 12.47
CA GLU A 321 -16.49 10.62 11.23
C GLU A 321 -16.91 9.17 11.48
N THR A 322 -17.74 8.66 10.61
CA THR A 322 -18.22 7.27 10.61
C THR A 322 -18.61 6.87 9.20
N PHE A 323 -18.95 5.61 8.96
CA PHE A 323 -19.41 5.15 7.66
C PHE A 323 -20.93 4.99 7.64
N TYR A 324 -21.57 5.40 6.52
CA TYR A 324 -22.97 5.17 6.25
C TYR A 324 -23.10 4.12 5.14
N THR A 325 -23.82 3.04 5.38
CA THR A 325 -24.14 2.09 4.33
C THR A 325 -25.55 2.34 3.82
N PHE A 326 -25.70 2.58 2.54
CA PHE A 326 -26.98 2.87 1.90
C PHE A 326 -27.77 1.62 1.52
N LYS A 327 -27.21 0.43 1.69
CA LYS A 327 -27.87 -0.85 1.40
C LYS A 327 -28.03 -1.65 2.68
N GLY A 328 -29.27 -1.78 3.12
CA GLY A 328 -29.65 -2.60 4.27
C GLY A 328 -30.36 -1.79 5.36
N SER A 329 -31.31 -2.40 5.99
CA SER A 329 -32.19 -1.83 7.02
C SER A 329 -31.54 -1.80 8.41
N HIS A 330 -30.22 -1.72 8.53
CA HIS A 330 -29.55 -1.85 9.82
C HIS A 330 -28.90 -0.54 10.25
N ASP A 331 -29.27 -0.10 11.45
CA ASP A 331 -28.58 0.97 12.14
C ASP A 331 -27.10 0.62 12.32
N ILE A 332 -26.21 1.50 11.87
CA ILE A 332 -24.76 1.33 12.01
C ILE A 332 -24.33 1.97 13.32
N PRO A 333 -23.57 1.27 14.18
CA PRO A 333 -23.02 1.90 15.38
C PRO A 333 -21.94 2.92 14.97
N CYS A 334 -21.99 4.11 15.56
CA CYS A 334 -20.90 5.06 15.43
C CYS A 334 -19.62 4.45 15.99
N MET A 335 -18.54 4.60 15.26
CA MET A 335 -17.25 4.06 15.63
C MET A 335 -16.70 4.64 16.94
N GLU A 336 -17.02 5.91 17.24
CA GLU A 336 -16.51 6.60 18.44
C GLU A 336 -17.45 6.46 19.64
N CYS A 337 -18.73 6.80 19.49
CA CYS A 337 -19.66 6.82 20.62
C CYS A 337 -20.53 5.56 20.75
N GLY A 338 -20.46 4.61 19.80
CA GLY A 338 -21.23 3.37 19.80
C GLY A 338 -22.75 3.51 19.60
N LYS A 339 -23.27 4.75 19.47
CA LYS A 339 -24.70 4.95 19.27
C LYS A 339 -25.10 4.53 17.86
N LYS A 340 -26.23 3.87 17.74
CA LYS A 340 -26.79 3.49 16.44
C LYS A 340 -27.19 4.73 15.65
N ILE A 341 -26.76 4.81 14.41
CA ILE A 341 -27.05 5.90 13.51
C ILE A 341 -28.23 5.49 12.63
N PRO A 342 -29.37 6.18 12.67
CA PRO A 342 -30.49 5.88 11.83
C PRO A 342 -30.11 6.13 10.35
N ILE A 343 -30.43 5.20 9.47
CA ILE A 343 -30.24 5.33 8.03
C ILE A 343 -31.17 6.42 7.53
N LYS A 344 -30.61 7.55 7.10
CA LYS A 344 -31.39 8.55 6.36
C LYS A 344 -31.56 8.08 4.94
N CYS A 345 -32.79 7.78 4.53
CA CYS A 345 -33.13 7.60 3.12
C CYS A 345 -32.78 8.89 2.36
N SER A 346 -31.99 8.76 1.31
CA SER A 346 -31.32 9.84 0.58
C SER A 346 -32.22 10.79 -0.23
N ALA A 347 -33.51 10.94 0.13
CA ALA A 347 -34.45 11.75 -0.66
C ALA A 347 -34.23 13.28 -0.56
N ASN A 348 -33.42 13.79 0.38
CA ASN A 348 -33.31 15.26 0.59
C ASN A 348 -31.93 15.73 1.11
N GLN A 349 -30.83 15.25 0.56
CA GLN A 349 -29.54 15.92 0.76
C GLN A 349 -29.23 16.88 -0.40
N LYS A 350 -30.04 17.93 -0.54
CA LYS A 350 -29.58 19.22 -1.03
C LYS A 350 -29.10 19.95 0.22
N SER A 351 -27.80 20.18 0.38
CA SER A 351 -27.21 21.27 1.18
C SER A 351 -26.04 20.97 2.08
N ASP A 352 -25.21 19.95 1.82
CA ASP A 352 -23.85 20.00 2.40
C ASP A 352 -22.79 19.74 1.32
N SER A 353 -22.96 20.39 0.17
CA SER A 353 -22.03 20.33 -0.97
C SER A 353 -20.74 21.12 -0.76
N ALA A 354 -20.46 21.60 0.44
CA ALA A 354 -19.26 22.40 0.72
C ALA A 354 -17.99 21.54 0.93
N TYR A 355 -18.11 20.20 0.95
CA TYR A 355 -16.97 19.29 1.15
C TYR A 355 -16.74 18.25 0.06
N LEU A 356 -17.43 18.37 -1.07
CA LEU A 356 -17.02 17.64 -2.27
C LEU A 356 -16.04 18.54 -3.03
N PRO A 357 -14.73 18.29 -3.02
CA PRO A 357 -13.86 18.91 -4.01
C PRO A 357 -14.38 18.45 -5.37
N ARG A 358 -14.60 19.41 -6.26
CA ARG A 358 -15.02 19.20 -7.64
C ARG A 358 -14.08 18.21 -8.32
N LEU A 359 -14.45 16.94 -8.35
CA LEU A 359 -13.80 15.93 -9.18
C LEU A 359 -14.10 16.11 -10.68
N GLU A 360 -14.93 17.12 -11.03
CA GLU A 360 -15.33 17.35 -12.42
C GLU A 360 -14.30 18.06 -13.30
N ASN A 361 -13.19 18.59 -12.76
CA ASN A 361 -12.24 19.37 -13.56
C ASN A 361 -10.85 18.76 -13.76
N GLN A 362 -10.64 17.50 -13.44
CA GLN A 362 -9.37 16.82 -13.75
C GLN A 362 -9.47 15.74 -14.85
N PHE A 363 -10.64 15.55 -15.44
CA PHE A 363 -10.85 14.57 -16.53
C PHE A 363 -11.23 15.22 -17.88
N VAL A 364 -10.98 16.50 -18.09
CA VAL A 364 -11.16 17.14 -19.39
C VAL A 364 -9.87 17.85 -19.75
N ASP A 365 -9.05 17.22 -20.53
CA ASP A 365 -8.33 17.69 -21.69
C ASP A 365 -7.08 16.82 -21.99
N SER A 366 -7.31 15.74 -22.67
CA SER A 366 -6.33 15.19 -23.63
C SER A 366 -7.04 14.34 -24.67
N GLY A 367 -7.65 14.98 -25.65
CA GLY A 367 -8.39 14.25 -26.69
C GLY A 367 -8.84 15.08 -27.86
N GLN A 368 -7.97 15.92 -28.40
CA GLN A 368 -8.11 16.33 -29.81
C GLN A 368 -6.98 15.71 -30.62
N LEU A 369 -7.25 14.54 -31.17
CA LEU A 369 -6.64 14.10 -32.44
C LEU A 369 -7.73 13.45 -33.28
N SER A 370 -8.08 14.19 -34.30
CA SER A 370 -8.97 13.82 -35.37
C SER A 370 -8.44 12.62 -36.17
N GLY A 371 -9.25 11.58 -36.33
CA GLY A 371 -8.99 10.47 -37.23
C GLY A 371 -10.29 9.78 -37.61
N ARG A 372 -10.84 10.15 -38.78
CA ARG A 372 -12.00 9.50 -39.43
C ARG A 372 -11.68 8.05 -39.75
N TYR A 373 -12.56 7.13 -39.38
CA TYR A 373 -12.79 5.88 -40.12
C TYR A 373 -14.30 5.52 -40.15
N PRO A 374 -14.79 4.85 -41.20
CA PRO A 374 -16.19 4.84 -41.59
C PRO A 374 -17.00 3.69 -41.01
N HIS A 375 -18.32 3.94 -40.94
CA HIS A 375 -19.37 2.98 -40.60
C HIS A 375 -19.45 1.78 -41.55
N THR A 376 -19.60 0.58 -41.02
CA THR A 376 -20.46 -0.45 -41.62
C THR A 376 -21.19 -1.20 -40.49
N GLY A 377 -22.49 -1.32 -40.63
CA GLY A 377 -23.37 -1.91 -39.65
C GLY A 377 -23.49 -3.41 -39.75
N SER A 378 -24.05 -4.00 -38.71
CA SER A 378 -25.23 -4.90 -38.80
C SER A 378 -25.62 -5.38 -37.40
N ARG A 379 -26.92 -5.45 -37.19
CA ARG A 379 -27.64 -5.98 -36.01
C ARG A 379 -27.51 -7.50 -35.92
N SER A 380 -27.43 -8.05 -34.71
CA SER A 380 -28.26 -9.22 -34.34
C SER A 380 -28.39 -9.30 -32.81
N SER A 381 -29.62 -9.47 -32.41
CA SER A 381 -30.17 -9.75 -31.09
C SER A 381 -29.86 -11.18 -30.64
N GLU A 382 -29.47 -11.39 -29.39
CA GLU A 382 -29.79 -12.63 -28.66
C GLU A 382 -29.83 -12.36 -27.15
N GLU A 383 -31.02 -12.64 -26.60
CA GLU A 383 -31.30 -12.76 -25.17
C GLU A 383 -30.69 -14.05 -24.63
N SER A 384 -30.11 -14.03 -23.42
CA SER A 384 -29.95 -15.25 -22.62
C SER A 384 -30.03 -14.96 -21.10
N GLU A 385 -30.93 -15.69 -20.57
CA GLU A 385 -31.40 -15.95 -19.21
C GLU A 385 -30.48 -15.71 -18.03
N ARG A 386 -31.03 -15.06 -16.99
CA ARG A 386 -30.49 -14.94 -15.64
C ARG A 386 -30.82 -16.18 -14.82
N SER A 387 -29.84 -16.85 -14.28
CA SER A 387 -30.01 -17.82 -13.19
C SER A 387 -29.78 -17.13 -11.84
N GLU A 388 -30.82 -17.11 -11.01
CA GLU A 388 -30.77 -16.69 -9.60
C GLU A 388 -30.06 -17.77 -8.76
N THR A 389 -28.98 -17.39 -8.07
CA THR A 389 -28.38 -18.21 -7.02
C THR A 389 -28.77 -17.66 -5.65
N THR A 390 -29.47 -18.44 -4.88
CA THR A 390 -29.88 -18.18 -3.49
C THR A 390 -28.75 -18.41 -2.53
N TRP A 391 -28.52 -17.45 -1.57
CA TRP A 391 -27.54 -17.50 -0.50
C TRP A 391 -28.14 -18.06 0.79
N PRO A 392 -27.38 -18.76 1.64
CA PRO A 392 -27.84 -19.26 2.93
C PRO A 392 -27.97 -18.14 3.98
N PRO A 393 -28.79 -18.33 5.06
CA PRO A 393 -29.14 -17.29 6.02
C PRO A 393 -28.00 -16.99 7.01
N LYS A 394 -27.98 -15.73 7.49
CA LYS A 394 -26.98 -15.14 8.41
C LYS A 394 -27.14 -15.60 9.85
N PRO A 395 -26.03 -15.73 10.64
CA PRO A 395 -26.09 -15.94 12.10
C PRO A 395 -26.42 -14.64 12.87
N GLN A 396 -27.12 -14.77 14.01
CA GLN A 396 -27.55 -13.67 14.87
C GLN A 396 -26.40 -13.09 15.74
N PRO A 397 -26.45 -11.79 16.10
CA PRO A 397 -25.39 -11.12 16.84
C PRO A 397 -25.45 -11.34 18.36
N ALA A 398 -24.27 -11.50 18.98
CA ALA A 398 -24.07 -11.53 20.42
C ALA A 398 -23.95 -10.10 21.01
N HIS A 399 -24.47 -9.91 22.24
CA HIS A 399 -24.42 -8.65 22.99
C HIS A 399 -23.00 -8.20 23.35
N LEU A 400 -22.69 -6.93 23.07
CA LEU A 400 -21.42 -6.28 23.35
C LEU A 400 -21.54 -5.34 24.55
N GLU A 401 -20.70 -5.57 25.58
CA GLU A 401 -20.48 -4.65 26.68
C GLU A 401 -19.61 -3.46 26.26
N ARG A 402 -20.01 -2.26 26.73
CA ARG A 402 -19.40 -0.97 26.37
C ARG A 402 -18.10 -0.73 27.11
N LYS A 403 -17.00 -0.48 26.41
CA LYS A 403 -15.89 0.36 26.88
C LYS A 403 -15.56 1.38 25.82
N SER A 404 -15.55 2.66 26.20
CA SER A 404 -15.18 3.78 25.34
C SER A 404 -13.73 3.63 24.87
N ALA A 405 -13.54 3.36 23.61
CA ALA A 405 -12.22 3.28 23.00
C ALA A 405 -11.92 4.60 22.28
N ARG A 406 -10.88 5.29 22.73
CA ARG A 406 -10.33 6.42 21.95
C ARG A 406 -9.67 5.85 20.71
N TRP A 407 -10.13 6.27 19.57
CA TRP A 407 -9.57 5.96 18.29
C TRP A 407 -8.07 6.27 18.27
N PHE A 408 -7.23 5.33 17.86
CA PHE A 408 -5.78 5.51 17.73
C PHE A 408 -4.93 5.52 19.02
N SER A 409 -5.40 5.03 20.14
CA SER A 409 -4.53 4.79 21.28
C SER A 409 -4.16 3.31 21.38
N ALA A 410 -3.00 2.92 20.87
CA ALA A 410 -2.41 1.62 21.12
C ALA A 410 -1.61 1.68 22.43
N SER A 411 -1.91 0.81 23.39
CA SER A 411 -1.01 0.53 24.50
C SER A 411 0.21 -0.26 24.01
N PRO A 412 1.41 -0.02 24.55
CA PRO A 412 2.60 -0.74 24.11
C PRO A 412 2.51 -2.20 24.52
N ALA A 413 2.62 -3.11 23.55
CA ALA A 413 2.85 -4.52 23.82
C ALA A 413 4.21 -4.68 24.51
N THR A 414 4.23 -5.31 25.66
CA THR A 414 5.44 -5.80 26.34
C THR A 414 6.10 -6.85 25.44
N THR A 415 7.15 -6.43 24.74
CA THR A 415 8.00 -7.33 23.98
C THR A 415 9.05 -7.95 24.87
N ALA A 416 9.00 -9.27 25.01
CA ALA A 416 10.14 -10.05 25.47
C ALA A 416 11.30 -9.83 24.48
N SER A 417 12.45 -9.44 25.02
CA SER A 417 13.67 -9.15 24.28
C SER A 417 14.23 -10.42 23.63
N CYS A 418 14.07 -10.54 22.35
CA CYS A 418 15.00 -11.31 21.53
C CYS A 418 15.78 -10.28 20.71
N THR A 419 17.09 -10.38 20.74
CA THR A 419 18.08 -9.44 20.25
C THR A 419 17.73 -8.79 18.90
N ARG A 420 17.54 -7.47 18.94
CA ARG A 420 17.37 -6.62 17.77
C ARG A 420 18.70 -6.50 17.01
N SER A 421 18.76 -7.03 15.82
CA SER A 421 19.57 -6.42 14.78
C SER A 421 18.86 -5.12 14.34
N ARG A 422 19.50 -3.99 14.61
CA ARG A 422 19.09 -2.67 14.11
C ARG A 422 19.19 -2.66 12.60
N TRP A 423 18.07 -2.43 11.93
CA TRP A 423 18.04 -1.97 10.56
C TRP A 423 17.36 -0.61 10.56
N ILE A 424 18.16 0.39 10.22
CA ILE A 424 17.72 1.76 9.92
C ILE A 424 17.24 1.78 8.47
#